data_4b8e3bd873d58a25a62a20eba0a926e2
#
_entry.id   4b8e3bd873d58a25a62a20eba0a926e2
#
_cell.length_a   1.000
_cell.length_b   1.000
_cell.length_c   1.000
_cell.angle_alpha   90.00
_cell.angle_beta   90.00
_cell.angle_gamma   90.00
#
_symmetry.space_group_name_H-M   'P 1'
#
loop_
_entity.id
_entity.type
_entity.pdbx_description
1 polymer ?
#
loop_
_entity_poly.entity_id
_entity_poly.type
_entity_poly.pdbx_seq_one_letter_code
_entity_poly.pdbx_strand_id
1 'polypeptide(L)'
;MDDLDYKMLALLRSDARRPVASLAAELGVSRATVRSRIDRLIESGVIRGFTIAVHDHATRNLVRAVMMIEVEGKAADKVVKRLYGYPEVRKLHSTNGHWDLVAELVAGSLGEFDELLNRIRSVEGIKSTETNIFLSSPKDSP
;
A
#
# COMPACT_ATOMS: atom_id res chain seq x y z
N MET A 1 6.64 7.40 -20.43
CA MET A 1 7.61 6.40 -19.92
C MET A 1 8.08 5.56 -21.09
N ASP A 2 9.38 5.32 -21.19
CA ASP A 2 10.02 4.47 -22.19
C ASP A 2 10.67 3.23 -21.52
N ASP A 3 11.27 2.34 -22.33
CA ASP A 3 11.92 1.11 -21.83
C ASP A 3 13.01 1.36 -20.82
N LEU A 4 13.73 2.49 -20.93
CA LEU A 4 14.77 2.87 -20.00
C LEU A 4 14.18 3.26 -18.64
N ASP A 5 13.03 3.94 -18.63
CA ASP A 5 12.30 4.28 -17.39
C ASP A 5 11.83 2.99 -16.67
N TYR A 6 11.29 2.02 -17.41
CA TYR A 6 10.86 0.74 -16.82
C TYR A 6 12.03 -0.05 -16.22
N LYS A 7 13.16 -0.13 -16.92
CA LYS A 7 14.38 -0.78 -16.41
C LYS A 7 14.91 -0.09 -15.17
N MET A 8 14.95 1.23 -15.18
CA MET A 8 15.40 2.03 -14.04
C MET A 8 14.50 1.83 -12.82
N LEU A 9 13.17 1.83 -13.00
CA LEU A 9 12.21 1.55 -11.93
C LEU A 9 12.37 0.14 -11.36
N ALA A 10 12.66 -0.86 -12.20
CA ALA A 10 12.90 -2.22 -11.74
C ALA A 10 14.14 -2.31 -10.84
N LEU A 11 15.23 -1.62 -11.22
CA LEU A 11 16.45 -1.55 -10.42
C LEU A 11 16.24 -0.80 -9.09
N LEU A 12 15.50 0.33 -9.10
CA LEU A 12 15.18 1.10 -7.91
C LEU A 12 14.21 0.36 -6.97
N ARG A 13 13.33 -0.51 -7.49
CA ARG A 13 12.46 -1.37 -6.67
C ARG A 13 13.25 -2.43 -5.91
N SER A 14 14.33 -2.96 -6.50
CA SER A 14 15.19 -3.93 -5.83
C SER A 14 16.13 -3.29 -4.80
N ASP A 15 16.61 -2.08 -5.10
CA ASP A 15 17.47 -1.29 -4.22
C ASP A 15 17.30 0.21 -4.49
N ALA A 16 16.45 0.85 -3.68
CA ALA A 16 16.17 2.29 -3.78
C ALA A 16 17.38 3.19 -3.42
N ARG A 17 18.42 2.63 -2.79
CA ARG A 17 19.66 3.35 -2.42
C ARG A 17 20.79 3.12 -3.41
N ARG A 18 20.54 2.45 -4.51
CA ARG A 18 21.54 2.15 -5.52
C ARG A 18 22.22 3.44 -6.04
N PRO A 19 23.56 3.52 -6.04
CA PRO A 19 24.27 4.71 -6.48
C PRO A 19 23.92 5.06 -7.94
N VAL A 20 23.75 6.35 -8.23
CA VAL A 20 23.48 6.84 -9.60
C VAL A 20 24.55 6.36 -10.60
N ALA A 21 25.80 6.25 -10.16
CA ALA A 21 26.89 5.73 -11.00
C ALA A 21 26.68 4.27 -11.41
N SER A 22 26.16 3.44 -10.48
CA SER A 22 25.85 2.04 -10.74
C SER A 22 24.66 1.90 -11.68
N LEU A 23 23.60 2.70 -11.46
CA LEU A 23 22.45 2.74 -12.38
C LEU A 23 22.87 3.18 -13.77
N ALA A 24 23.70 4.20 -13.90
CA ALA A 24 24.20 4.71 -15.19
C ALA A 24 24.99 3.64 -15.95
N ALA A 25 25.88 2.94 -15.26
CA ALA A 25 26.69 1.87 -15.85
C ALA A 25 25.81 0.70 -16.34
N GLU A 26 24.85 0.24 -15.54
CA GLU A 26 23.99 -0.89 -15.88
C GLU A 26 22.99 -0.56 -16.99
N LEU A 27 22.48 0.68 -17.00
CA LEU A 27 21.55 1.15 -18.02
C LEU A 27 22.25 1.64 -19.30
N GLY A 28 23.57 1.74 -19.32
CA GLY A 28 24.34 2.21 -20.47
C GLY A 28 24.12 3.70 -20.80
N VAL A 29 23.89 4.55 -19.79
CA VAL A 29 23.60 5.97 -19.97
C VAL A 29 24.48 6.83 -19.04
N SER A 30 24.43 8.15 -19.23
CA SER A 30 25.16 9.08 -18.36
C SER A 30 24.49 9.21 -16.98
N ARG A 31 25.27 9.59 -15.95
CA ARG A 31 24.77 9.92 -14.62
C ARG A 31 23.75 11.07 -14.65
N ALA A 32 23.97 12.05 -15.53
CA ALA A 32 23.05 13.18 -15.73
C ALA A 32 21.71 12.68 -16.28
N THR A 33 21.73 11.75 -17.22
CA THR A 33 20.50 11.13 -17.76
C THR A 33 19.72 10.39 -16.68
N VAL A 34 20.39 9.61 -15.81
CA VAL A 34 19.74 8.92 -14.69
C VAL A 34 19.05 9.91 -13.75
N ARG A 35 19.77 10.95 -13.32
CA ARG A 35 19.21 11.99 -12.41
C ARG A 35 18.00 12.66 -13.03
N SER A 36 18.12 13.19 -14.24
CA SER A 36 17.02 13.86 -14.93
C SER A 36 15.79 13.00 -15.09
N ARG A 37 15.97 11.69 -15.34
CA ARG A 37 14.84 10.75 -15.45
C ARG A 37 14.18 10.46 -14.09
N ILE A 38 14.96 10.27 -13.03
CA ILE A 38 14.43 10.10 -11.67
C ILE A 38 13.61 11.32 -11.28
N ASP A 39 14.16 12.53 -11.46
CA ASP A 39 13.46 13.78 -11.14
C ASP A 39 12.14 13.90 -11.90
N ARG A 40 12.14 13.63 -13.22
CA ARG A 40 10.92 13.60 -14.02
C ARG A 40 9.89 12.58 -13.54
N LEU A 41 10.33 11.39 -13.13
CA LEU A 41 9.43 10.34 -12.62
C LEU A 41 8.82 10.72 -11.25
N ILE A 42 9.56 11.47 -10.43
CA ILE A 42 9.05 12.04 -9.18
C ILE A 42 8.05 13.16 -9.48
N GLU A 43 8.42 14.12 -10.32
CA GLU A 43 7.56 15.26 -10.69
C GLU A 43 6.24 14.81 -11.34
N SER A 44 6.29 13.76 -12.17
CA SER A 44 5.10 13.18 -12.79
C SER A 44 4.26 12.29 -11.88
N GLY A 45 4.71 12.06 -10.62
CA GLY A 45 4.02 11.22 -9.65
C GLY A 45 4.11 9.70 -9.92
N VAL A 46 4.90 9.27 -10.90
CA VAL A 46 5.19 7.84 -11.15
C VAL A 46 5.96 7.25 -9.98
N ILE A 47 7.00 7.94 -9.50
CA ILE A 47 7.63 7.68 -8.22
C ILE A 47 6.94 8.54 -7.17
N ARG A 48 6.12 7.92 -6.32
CA ARG A 48 5.40 8.62 -5.25
C ARG A 48 6.24 8.82 -4.00
N GLY A 49 7.37 8.14 -3.89
CA GLY A 49 8.28 8.21 -2.77
C GLY A 49 9.18 6.99 -2.68
N PHE A 50 10.14 7.08 -1.77
CA PHE A 50 11.05 5.99 -1.40
C PHE A 50 10.70 5.53 0.01
N THR A 51 10.77 4.23 0.25
CA THR A 51 10.48 3.63 1.55
C THR A 51 11.48 2.51 1.83
N ILE A 52 11.44 2.00 3.05
CA ILE A 52 12.23 0.83 3.45
C ILE A 52 11.29 -0.34 3.75
N ALA A 53 11.71 -1.54 3.39
CA ALA A 53 11.12 -2.76 3.90
C ALA A 53 11.85 -3.13 5.20
N VAL A 54 11.10 -3.39 6.27
CA VAL A 54 11.64 -3.81 7.56
C VAL A 54 10.99 -5.13 7.97
N HIS A 55 11.76 -5.99 8.66
CA HIS A 55 11.19 -7.20 9.22
C HIS A 55 10.15 -6.88 10.30
N ASP A 56 9.11 -7.72 10.40
CA ASP A 56 8.02 -7.54 11.38
C ASP A 56 8.52 -7.40 12.83
N HIS A 57 9.68 -7.97 13.18
CA HIS A 57 10.29 -7.79 14.48
C HIS A 57 10.74 -6.35 14.80
N ALA A 58 10.91 -5.51 13.78
CA ALA A 58 11.26 -4.10 13.93
C ALA A 58 10.02 -3.20 14.06
N THR A 59 8.85 -3.68 13.62
CA THR A 59 7.55 -3.02 13.79
C THR A 59 6.84 -3.67 14.96
N ARG A 60 7.00 -3.09 16.16
CA ARG A 60 6.45 -3.61 17.42
C ARG A 60 4.99 -4.04 17.26
N ASN A 61 4.72 -5.35 17.46
CA ASN A 61 3.41 -5.98 17.76
C ASN A 61 2.18 -5.37 17.06
N LEU A 62 2.31 -4.87 15.84
CA LEU A 62 1.17 -4.35 15.10
C LEU A 62 0.22 -5.48 14.69
N VAL A 63 -1.05 -5.30 14.97
CA VAL A 63 -2.10 -6.17 14.45
C VAL A 63 -2.37 -5.74 13.01
N ARG A 64 -2.13 -6.65 12.07
CA ARG A 64 -2.39 -6.47 10.64
C ARG A 64 -3.49 -7.40 10.19
N ALA A 65 -4.39 -6.90 9.37
CA ALA A 65 -5.55 -7.67 8.91
C ALA A 65 -5.99 -7.24 7.52
N VAL A 66 -6.76 -8.11 6.88
CA VAL A 66 -7.58 -7.78 5.73
C VAL A 66 -9.04 -7.86 6.12
N MET A 67 -9.83 -6.87 5.71
CA MET A 67 -11.28 -6.85 5.88
C MET A 67 -11.96 -6.79 4.52
N MET A 68 -12.82 -7.75 4.27
CA MET A 68 -13.76 -7.75 3.15
C MET A 68 -15.04 -7.06 3.59
N ILE A 69 -15.61 -6.21 2.73
CA ILE A 69 -16.75 -5.35 3.04
C ILE A 69 -17.78 -5.48 1.93
N GLU A 70 -19.02 -5.83 2.30
CA GLU A 70 -20.19 -5.75 1.44
C GLU A 70 -20.94 -4.46 1.74
N VAL A 71 -21.28 -3.72 0.69
CA VAL A 71 -21.91 -2.39 0.77
C VAL A 71 -23.37 -2.48 0.30
N GLU A 72 -24.26 -1.75 0.95
CA GLU A 72 -25.66 -1.67 0.56
C GLU A 72 -25.87 -0.77 -0.67
N GLY A 73 -26.49 -1.31 -1.71
CA GLY A 73 -26.95 -0.54 -2.86
C GLY A 73 -25.87 0.34 -3.48
N LYS A 74 -26.08 1.66 -3.52
CA LYS A 74 -25.18 2.66 -4.10
C LYS A 74 -24.31 3.38 -3.06
N ALA A 75 -24.17 2.85 -1.86
CA ALA A 75 -23.45 3.51 -0.75
C ALA A 75 -21.90 3.40 -0.85
N ALA A 76 -21.36 2.74 -1.87
CA ALA A 76 -19.92 2.48 -1.98
C ALA A 76 -19.07 3.76 -1.86
N ASP A 77 -19.41 4.83 -2.58
CA ASP A 77 -18.64 6.08 -2.54
C ASP A 77 -18.66 6.74 -1.16
N LYS A 78 -19.81 6.69 -0.47
CA LYS A 78 -19.97 7.21 0.89
C LYS A 78 -19.15 6.42 1.89
N VAL A 79 -19.17 5.09 1.80
CA VAL A 79 -18.36 4.18 2.63
C VAL A 79 -16.87 4.41 2.39
N VAL A 80 -16.43 4.44 1.13
CA VAL A 80 -15.03 4.72 0.77
C VAL A 80 -14.55 6.03 1.37
N LYS A 81 -15.33 7.11 1.20
CA LYS A 81 -15.01 8.43 1.76
C LYS A 81 -14.90 8.40 3.28
N ARG A 82 -15.76 7.64 3.95
CA ARG A 82 -15.72 7.51 5.42
C ARG A 82 -14.50 6.73 5.88
N LEU A 83 -14.20 5.60 5.25
CA LEU A 83 -13.06 4.73 5.58
C LEU A 83 -11.71 5.40 5.28
N TYR A 84 -11.66 6.25 4.27
CA TYR A 84 -10.46 7.04 3.95
C TYR A 84 -10.03 7.96 5.11
N GLY A 85 -10.96 8.37 5.96
CA GLY A 85 -10.68 9.16 7.16
C GLY A 85 -10.11 8.39 8.35
N TYR A 86 -9.99 7.05 8.27
CA TYR A 86 -9.40 6.23 9.34
C TYR A 86 -7.93 5.95 9.06
N PRO A 87 -6.98 6.45 9.88
CA PRO A 87 -5.54 6.27 9.65
C PRO A 87 -5.11 4.79 9.72
N GLU A 88 -5.87 3.94 10.42
CA GLU A 88 -5.64 2.51 10.51
C GLU A 88 -6.00 1.76 9.22
N VAL A 89 -6.79 2.36 8.33
CA VAL A 89 -7.08 1.83 6.99
C VAL A 89 -5.93 2.24 6.07
N ARG A 90 -5.01 1.32 5.81
CA ARG A 90 -3.78 1.59 5.05
C ARG A 90 -4.01 1.56 3.54
N LYS A 91 -4.84 0.63 3.09
CA LYS A 91 -5.24 0.53 1.68
C LYS A 91 -6.69 0.14 1.60
N LEU A 92 -7.34 0.60 0.54
CA LEU A 92 -8.72 0.29 0.23
C LEU A 92 -8.82 0.01 -1.27
N HIS A 93 -9.37 -1.15 -1.60
CA HIS A 93 -9.55 -1.62 -2.97
C HIS A 93 -11.01 -1.90 -3.24
N SER A 94 -11.51 -1.53 -4.42
CA SER A 94 -12.76 -2.07 -4.94
C SER A 94 -12.50 -3.40 -5.63
N THR A 95 -13.44 -4.31 -5.56
CA THR A 95 -13.35 -5.63 -6.19
C THR A 95 -14.58 -5.91 -7.07
N ASN A 96 -14.45 -6.91 -7.92
CA ASN A 96 -15.52 -7.37 -8.80
C ASN A 96 -16.25 -8.63 -8.28
N GLY A 97 -15.88 -9.09 -7.07
CA GLY A 97 -16.43 -10.31 -6.48
C GLY A 97 -17.68 -10.05 -5.61
N HIS A 98 -17.96 -11.00 -4.73
CA HIS A 98 -19.06 -10.89 -3.75
C HIS A 98 -18.86 -9.71 -2.80
N TRP A 99 -17.63 -9.44 -2.40
CA TRP A 99 -17.26 -8.31 -1.57
C TRP A 99 -17.00 -7.07 -2.43
N ASP A 100 -17.59 -5.94 -2.09
CA ASP A 100 -17.45 -4.70 -2.85
C ASP A 100 -16.09 -4.03 -2.61
N LEU A 101 -15.60 -4.09 -1.36
CA LEU A 101 -14.33 -3.48 -0.96
C LEU A 101 -13.46 -4.45 -0.18
N VAL A 102 -12.15 -4.27 -0.29
CA VAL A 102 -11.13 -4.93 0.53
C VAL A 102 -10.25 -3.86 1.17
N ALA A 103 -10.16 -3.86 2.50
CA ALA A 103 -9.35 -2.94 3.27
C ALA A 103 -8.18 -3.66 3.94
N GLU A 104 -6.97 -3.09 3.82
CA GLU A 104 -5.82 -3.49 4.64
C GLU A 104 -5.80 -2.62 5.91
N LEU A 105 -5.84 -3.28 7.07
CA LEU A 105 -5.95 -2.65 8.38
C LEU A 105 -4.67 -2.87 9.19
N VAL A 106 -4.29 -1.84 9.97
CA VAL A 106 -3.17 -1.91 10.91
C VAL A 106 -3.56 -1.20 12.21
N ALA A 107 -3.36 -1.86 13.34
CA ALA A 107 -3.58 -1.28 14.68
C ALA A 107 -2.41 -1.60 15.61
N GLY A 108 -2.21 -0.79 16.63
CA GLY A 108 -1.10 -0.92 17.59
C GLY A 108 -1.28 -2.05 18.61
N SER A 109 -2.50 -2.53 18.80
CA SER A 109 -2.85 -3.60 19.74
C SER A 109 -4.16 -4.28 19.33
N LEU A 110 -4.46 -5.44 19.92
CA LEU A 110 -5.75 -6.13 19.73
C LEU A 110 -6.92 -5.29 20.26
N GLY A 111 -6.73 -4.52 21.34
CA GLY A 111 -7.76 -3.64 21.87
C GLY A 111 -8.11 -2.51 20.91
N GLU A 112 -7.10 -1.81 20.36
CA GLU A 112 -7.30 -0.78 19.34
C GLU A 112 -7.91 -1.38 18.07
N PHE A 113 -7.54 -2.61 17.73
CA PHE A 113 -8.09 -3.31 16.57
C PHE A 113 -9.58 -3.61 16.76
N ASP A 114 -10.01 -4.08 17.92
CA ASP A 114 -11.43 -4.31 18.25
C ASP A 114 -12.24 -3.02 18.17
N GLU A 115 -11.72 -1.91 18.72
CA GLU A 115 -12.33 -0.59 18.60
C GLU A 115 -12.46 -0.15 17.13
N LEU A 116 -11.44 -0.38 16.31
CA LEU A 116 -11.47 -0.10 14.87
C LEU A 116 -12.55 -0.90 14.16
N LEU A 117 -12.66 -2.21 14.44
CA LEU A 117 -13.70 -3.06 13.87
C LEU A 117 -15.10 -2.54 14.19
N ASN A 118 -15.33 -2.12 15.45
CA ASN A 118 -16.61 -1.58 15.88
C ASN A 118 -16.93 -0.26 15.16
N ARG A 119 -15.94 0.63 15.02
CA ARG A 119 -16.11 1.88 14.25
C ARG A 119 -16.46 1.63 12.79
N ILE A 120 -15.76 0.70 12.13
CA ILE A 120 -16.01 0.37 10.72
C ILE A 120 -17.39 -0.24 10.56
N ARG A 121 -17.75 -1.22 11.38
CA ARG A 121 -19.08 -1.88 11.32
C ARG A 121 -20.24 -0.92 11.56
N SER A 122 -20.00 0.19 12.25
CA SER A 122 -21.00 1.25 12.51
C SER A 122 -21.17 2.23 11.35
N VAL A 123 -20.36 2.12 10.28
CA VAL A 123 -20.48 3.00 9.13
C VAL A 123 -21.76 2.68 8.35
N GLU A 124 -22.59 3.69 8.19
CA GLU A 124 -23.83 3.56 7.41
C GLU A 124 -23.54 3.18 5.95
N GLY A 125 -24.23 2.17 5.45
CA GLY A 125 -24.04 1.63 4.11
C GLY A 125 -23.17 0.35 4.08
N ILE A 126 -22.57 -0.05 5.18
CA ILE A 126 -21.93 -1.36 5.30
C ILE A 126 -22.99 -2.40 5.68
N LYS A 127 -23.14 -3.42 4.84
CA LYS A 127 -24.08 -4.51 5.03
C LYS A 127 -23.49 -5.64 5.84
N SER A 128 -22.29 -6.10 5.46
CA SER A 128 -21.56 -7.15 6.15
C SER A 128 -20.06 -6.99 6.00
N THR A 129 -19.29 -7.58 6.92
CA THR A 129 -17.85 -7.60 6.88
C THR A 129 -17.31 -8.95 7.29
N GLU A 130 -16.19 -9.34 6.70
CA GLU A 130 -15.38 -10.45 7.15
C GLU A 130 -13.94 -9.96 7.35
N THR A 131 -13.35 -10.26 8.51
CA THR A 131 -12.02 -9.77 8.87
C THR A 131 -11.11 -10.94 9.23
N ASN A 132 -9.93 -10.97 8.62
CA ASN A 132 -8.91 -11.98 8.85
C ASN A 132 -7.62 -11.31 9.32
N ILE A 133 -7.17 -11.63 10.54
CA ILE A 133 -5.89 -11.17 11.10
C ILE A 133 -4.76 -11.99 10.48
N PHE A 134 -3.69 -11.35 10.07
CA PHE A 134 -2.48 -12.02 9.62
C PHE A 134 -1.71 -12.56 10.81
N LEU A 135 -1.59 -13.89 10.91
CA LEU A 135 -0.86 -14.54 12.00
C LEU A 135 0.64 -14.61 11.70
N SER A 136 0.99 -14.80 10.43
CA SER A 136 2.37 -14.83 9.95
C SER A 136 2.42 -14.50 8.47
N SER A 137 3.58 -14.05 7.98
CA SER A 137 3.85 -13.82 6.56
C SER A 137 4.95 -14.79 6.10
N PRO A 138 4.60 -16.00 5.64
CA PRO A 138 5.59 -16.99 5.21
C PRO A 138 6.47 -16.53 4.04
N LYS A 139 5.98 -15.57 3.27
CA LYS A 139 6.70 -14.89 2.20
C LYS A 139 6.39 -13.39 2.26
N ASP A 140 7.40 -12.61 2.53
CA ASP A 140 7.38 -11.15 2.46
C ASP A 140 8.50 -10.74 1.50
N SER A 141 8.12 -10.23 0.33
CA SER A 141 9.07 -9.74 -0.68
C SER A 141 9.00 -8.23 -0.68
N PRO A 142 10.15 -7.53 -0.62
CA PRO A 142 10.20 -6.08 -0.68
C PRO A 142 9.67 -5.52 -2.01
#